data_e3667e08f30567cf407c30d259dba454
#
_entry.id   e3667e08f30567cf407c30d259dba454
#
_cell.length_a   1.000
_cell.length_b   1.000
_cell.length_c   1.000
_cell.angle_alpha   90.00
_cell.angle_beta   90.00
_cell.angle_gamma   90.00
#
_symmetry.space_group_name_H-M   'P 1'
#
loop_
_entity.id
_entity.type
_entity.pdbx_description
1 polymer ?
#
loop_
_entity_poly.entity_id
_entity_poly.type
_entity_poly.pdbx_seq_one_letter_code
_entity_poly.pdbx_strand_id
1 'polypeptide(L)'
;MIVVEQDLWIQAPMTEEVTANIMQDIAPHTKSLGNQPLTFIDLFAGIGGFHFAMRSNGVKCMFASEWDKFARQTYEANFRTIEPELFAKGRFAGDINAVNLDDIPPFDILCAGFPCQPFSNAGLKKGFEDTRGTLFFRIAQIIKDKCDKGYPPKVIFLENVKGLAHHDKGHTLDVICSVLDELGYRVAYRVLNAKNFGVPQNRERIFIVSWRKENPASTFHFPIGISADKKPIFNDEELKDLVLKTRVGDILLHNVEGKYTLSERLYQGHLRRKEMHKQKGNGFGFSLFNADSPYTSTISARYYKDGSEILIEQTGKRPRKLHPIEAARLQGFPIGKHFHIVVSDTQAYKQFGNSVAVPMVQTIASQIIEQLLMNTAHE
;
A
#
# COMPACT_ATOMS: atom_id res chain seq x y z
N MET A 1 1.36 -14.69 -41.33
CA MET A 1 0.58 -13.55 -40.80
C MET A 1 0.19 -13.94 -39.38
N ILE A 2 1.04 -13.62 -38.43
CA ILE A 2 0.84 -13.93 -37.00
C ILE A 2 0.15 -12.71 -36.43
N VAL A 3 -1.13 -12.84 -36.08
CA VAL A 3 -1.91 -11.83 -35.39
C VAL A 3 -1.39 -11.79 -33.96
N VAL A 4 -0.81 -10.67 -33.55
CA VAL A 4 -0.33 -10.43 -32.20
C VAL A 4 -1.54 -10.15 -31.31
N GLU A 5 -1.85 -11.05 -30.41
CA GLU A 5 -2.89 -10.94 -29.36
C GLU A 5 -2.50 -9.89 -28.29
N GLN A 6 -2.16 -8.66 -28.66
CA GLN A 6 -1.72 -7.63 -27.72
C GLN A 6 -2.76 -6.56 -27.38
N ASP A 7 -3.92 -6.55 -28.02
CA ASP A 7 -4.93 -5.49 -27.82
C ASP A 7 -6.16 -5.90 -26.99
N LEU A 8 -6.20 -7.13 -26.47
CA LEU A 8 -7.39 -7.68 -25.77
C LEU A 8 -7.53 -7.28 -24.30
N TRP A 9 -6.57 -6.56 -23.71
CA TRP A 9 -6.58 -6.27 -22.27
C TRP A 9 -7.21 -4.93 -21.89
N ILE A 10 -7.64 -4.12 -22.85
CA ILE A 10 -8.09 -2.73 -22.59
C ILE A 10 -9.62 -2.57 -22.58
N GLN A 11 -10.43 -3.49 -23.14
CA GLN A 11 -11.86 -3.21 -23.35
C GLN A 11 -12.83 -4.40 -23.36
N ALA A 12 -12.60 -5.53 -22.76
CA ALA A 12 -13.67 -6.51 -22.62
C ALA A 12 -14.40 -6.33 -21.28
N PRO A 13 -15.72 -6.11 -21.24
CA PRO A 13 -16.48 -6.26 -20.02
C PRO A 13 -16.29 -7.69 -19.52
N MET A 14 -15.96 -7.83 -18.22
CA MET A 14 -15.81 -9.16 -17.61
C MET A 14 -17.11 -9.95 -17.81
N THR A 15 -17.00 -11.16 -18.35
CA THR A 15 -18.16 -12.05 -18.47
C THR A 15 -18.58 -12.51 -17.07
N GLU A 16 -19.85 -12.90 -16.90
CA GLU A 16 -20.36 -13.42 -15.62
C GLU A 16 -19.55 -14.63 -15.13
N GLU A 17 -19.02 -15.46 -16.03
CA GLU A 17 -18.19 -16.63 -15.71
C GLU A 17 -16.80 -16.23 -15.20
N VAL A 18 -16.17 -15.20 -15.76
CA VAL A 18 -14.91 -14.62 -15.26
C VAL A 18 -15.13 -13.98 -13.90
N THR A 19 -16.26 -13.30 -13.71
CA THR A 19 -16.66 -12.71 -12.44
C THR A 19 -16.88 -13.78 -11.37
N ALA A 20 -17.53 -14.91 -11.69
CA ALA A 20 -17.76 -16.02 -10.78
C ALA A 20 -16.46 -16.71 -10.36
N ASN A 21 -15.54 -16.94 -11.30
CA ASN A 21 -14.23 -17.52 -11.02
C ASN A 21 -13.35 -16.58 -10.17
N ILE A 22 -13.39 -15.26 -10.43
CA ILE A 22 -12.75 -14.23 -9.62
C ILE A 22 -13.31 -14.25 -8.19
N MET A 23 -14.64 -14.38 -8.05
CA MET A 23 -15.31 -14.43 -6.74
C MET A 23 -14.90 -15.67 -5.94
N GLN A 24 -14.70 -16.83 -6.58
CA GLN A 24 -14.25 -18.04 -5.89
C GLN A 24 -12.77 -17.96 -5.46
N ASP A 25 -11.90 -17.38 -6.25
CA ASP A 25 -10.47 -17.24 -5.93
C ASP A 25 -10.15 -16.11 -4.94
N ILE A 26 -11.00 -15.06 -4.87
CA ILE A 26 -10.81 -13.87 -4.02
C ILE A 26 -11.71 -13.92 -2.77
N ALA A 27 -12.69 -14.81 -2.71
CA ALA A 27 -13.53 -14.98 -1.53
C ALA A 27 -12.90 -15.99 -0.55
N PRO A 28 -11.92 -15.60 0.28
CA PRO A 28 -11.64 -16.38 1.46
C PRO A 28 -12.92 -16.37 2.29
N HIS A 29 -13.14 -17.43 3.06
CA HIS A 29 -14.24 -17.47 4.02
C HIS A 29 -14.23 -16.17 4.82
N THR A 30 -15.34 -15.43 4.79
CA THR A 30 -15.48 -14.15 5.50
C THR A 30 -15.12 -14.38 6.97
N LYS A 31 -14.11 -13.69 7.46
CA LYS A 31 -13.75 -13.73 8.87
C LYS A 31 -14.79 -12.97 9.67
N SER A 32 -15.19 -13.53 10.79
CA SER A 32 -16.29 -12.99 11.62
C SER A 32 -15.86 -12.92 13.08
N LEU A 33 -16.34 -11.89 13.77
CA LEU A 33 -16.30 -11.77 15.21
C LEU A 33 -17.71 -12.15 15.73
N GLY A 34 -17.80 -13.33 16.35
CA GLY A 34 -19.12 -13.92 16.62
C GLY A 34 -19.91 -14.13 15.33
N ASN A 35 -21.12 -13.60 15.25
CA ASN A 35 -22.02 -13.74 14.09
C ASN A 35 -21.88 -12.57 13.07
N GLN A 36 -20.97 -11.61 13.28
CA GLN A 36 -20.83 -10.44 12.41
C GLN A 36 -19.55 -10.53 11.60
N PRO A 37 -19.59 -10.24 10.27
CA PRO A 37 -18.39 -10.19 9.45
C PRO A 37 -17.45 -9.08 9.94
N LEU A 38 -16.15 -9.37 9.99
CA LEU A 38 -15.15 -8.39 10.29
C LEU A 38 -15.08 -7.35 9.16
N THR A 39 -15.02 -6.07 9.53
CA THR A 39 -15.17 -4.95 8.60
C THR A 39 -14.00 -3.95 8.67
N PHE A 40 -13.75 -3.27 7.55
CA PHE A 40 -12.75 -2.20 7.51
C PHE A 40 -13.19 -1.00 6.66
N ILE A 41 -12.50 0.12 6.86
CA ILE A 41 -12.52 1.26 5.94
C ILE A 41 -11.12 1.52 5.40
N ASP A 42 -11.04 2.06 4.15
CA ASP A 42 -9.77 2.37 3.46
C ASP A 42 -9.71 3.86 3.12
N LEU A 43 -8.94 4.62 3.88
CA LEU A 43 -8.77 6.06 3.69
C LEU A 43 -7.50 6.35 2.91
N PHE A 44 -7.58 7.31 1.97
CA PHE A 44 -6.49 7.58 1.02
C PHE A 44 -6.14 6.33 0.22
N ALA A 45 -7.17 5.63 -0.22
CA ALA A 45 -7.12 4.26 -0.72
C ALA A 45 -6.20 4.06 -1.94
N GLY A 46 -5.86 5.14 -2.66
CA GLY A 46 -5.04 5.05 -3.86
C GLY A 46 -5.69 4.12 -4.89
N ILE A 47 -4.97 3.09 -5.27
CA ILE A 47 -5.45 2.04 -6.18
C ILE A 47 -5.86 0.76 -5.44
N GLY A 48 -6.06 0.84 -4.12
CA GLY A 48 -6.61 -0.24 -3.31
C GLY A 48 -5.60 -1.27 -2.78
N GLY A 49 -4.37 -0.85 -2.47
CA GLY A 49 -3.37 -1.76 -1.90
C GLY A 49 -3.78 -2.33 -0.54
N PHE A 50 -4.33 -1.49 0.35
CA PHE A 50 -4.93 -1.96 1.60
C PHE A 50 -6.19 -2.80 1.35
N HIS A 51 -7.04 -2.39 0.41
CA HIS A 51 -8.25 -3.13 0.09
C HIS A 51 -7.93 -4.57 -0.33
N PHE A 52 -6.97 -4.78 -1.26
CA PHE A 52 -6.53 -6.12 -1.64
C PHE A 52 -6.03 -6.93 -0.46
N ALA A 53 -5.20 -6.32 0.39
CA ALA A 53 -4.62 -6.98 1.55
C ALA A 53 -5.67 -7.38 2.58
N MET A 54 -6.63 -6.50 2.90
CA MET A 54 -7.69 -6.77 3.88
C MET A 54 -8.68 -7.80 3.34
N ARG A 55 -9.11 -7.64 2.08
CA ARG A 55 -10.03 -8.56 1.43
C ARG A 55 -9.45 -9.98 1.33
N SER A 56 -8.19 -10.13 0.96
CA SER A 56 -7.53 -11.44 0.89
C SER A 56 -7.44 -12.15 2.25
N ASN A 57 -7.63 -11.40 3.32
CA ASN A 57 -7.75 -11.91 4.69
C ASN A 57 -9.21 -12.06 5.16
N GLY A 58 -10.20 -11.94 4.27
CA GLY A 58 -11.61 -12.19 4.56
C GLY A 58 -12.33 -11.03 5.27
N VAL A 59 -11.83 -9.80 5.17
CA VAL A 59 -12.44 -8.61 5.80
C VAL A 59 -13.21 -7.80 4.77
N LYS A 60 -14.44 -7.38 5.10
CA LYS A 60 -15.36 -6.64 4.21
C LYS A 60 -15.09 -5.14 4.26
N CYS A 61 -14.98 -4.49 3.11
CA CYS A 61 -14.87 -3.04 3.01
C CYS A 61 -16.24 -2.36 3.21
N MET A 62 -16.31 -1.42 4.15
CA MET A 62 -17.54 -0.66 4.45
C MET A 62 -17.54 0.75 3.88
N PHE A 63 -16.36 1.35 3.71
CA PHE A 63 -16.19 2.69 3.18
C PHE A 63 -14.76 2.85 2.65
N ALA A 64 -14.59 3.64 1.59
CA ALA A 64 -13.28 4.02 1.09
C ALA A 64 -13.28 5.48 0.61
N SER A 65 -12.13 6.13 0.63
CA SER A 65 -11.96 7.48 0.08
C SER A 65 -10.65 7.63 -0.69
N GLU A 66 -10.73 8.29 -1.85
CA GLU A 66 -9.58 8.67 -2.66
C GLU A 66 -9.93 9.91 -3.48
N TRP A 67 -9.08 10.93 -3.44
CA TRP A 67 -9.37 12.21 -4.10
C TRP A 67 -8.82 12.30 -5.53
N ASP A 68 -7.69 11.59 -5.83
CA ASP A 68 -7.10 11.60 -7.18
C ASP A 68 -8.02 10.87 -8.17
N LYS A 69 -8.46 11.59 -9.20
CA LYS A 69 -9.42 11.06 -10.19
C LYS A 69 -8.92 9.80 -10.93
N PHE A 70 -7.61 9.69 -11.18
CA PHE A 70 -7.05 8.56 -11.89
C PHE A 70 -6.88 7.34 -10.97
N ALA A 71 -6.52 7.57 -9.70
CA ALA A 71 -6.50 6.52 -8.70
C ALA A 71 -7.91 5.98 -8.46
N ARG A 72 -8.93 6.86 -8.35
CA ARG A 72 -10.35 6.47 -8.28
C ARG A 72 -10.78 5.62 -9.47
N GLN A 73 -10.40 6.01 -10.69
CA GLN A 73 -10.71 5.25 -11.89
C GLN A 73 -10.13 3.84 -11.83
N THR A 74 -8.87 3.68 -11.42
CA THR A 74 -8.24 2.37 -11.26
C THR A 74 -8.87 1.57 -10.12
N TYR A 75 -9.13 2.20 -8.96
CA TYR A 75 -9.79 1.55 -7.83
C TYR A 75 -11.18 1.02 -8.23
N GLU A 76 -11.99 1.85 -8.84
CA GLU A 76 -13.35 1.51 -9.28
C GLU A 76 -13.36 0.36 -10.30
N ALA A 77 -12.46 0.39 -11.28
CA ALA A 77 -12.34 -0.68 -12.28
C ALA A 77 -11.99 -2.05 -11.67
N ASN A 78 -11.30 -2.04 -10.52
CA ASN A 78 -10.86 -3.26 -9.87
C ASN A 78 -11.80 -3.75 -8.76
N PHE A 79 -12.61 -2.87 -8.17
CA PHE A 79 -13.42 -3.23 -7.00
C PHE A 79 -14.94 -3.13 -7.23
N ARG A 80 -15.42 -2.43 -8.27
CA ARG A 80 -16.86 -2.23 -8.48
C ARG A 80 -17.64 -3.55 -8.60
N THR A 81 -17.09 -4.53 -9.28
CA THR A 81 -17.75 -5.83 -9.47
C THR A 81 -17.74 -6.68 -8.19
N ILE A 82 -16.65 -6.61 -7.41
CA ILE A 82 -16.45 -7.44 -6.23
C ILE A 82 -16.98 -6.81 -4.94
N GLU A 83 -17.17 -5.48 -4.92
CA GLU A 83 -17.76 -4.72 -3.81
C GLU A 83 -18.88 -3.77 -4.32
N PRO A 84 -19.91 -4.28 -4.98
CA PRO A 84 -20.93 -3.42 -5.62
C PRO A 84 -21.62 -2.49 -4.65
N GLU A 85 -21.82 -2.91 -3.40
CA GLU A 85 -22.46 -2.10 -2.35
C GLU A 85 -21.65 -0.84 -1.97
N LEU A 86 -20.31 -0.92 -2.03
CA LEU A 86 -19.44 0.20 -1.76
C LEU A 86 -19.73 1.39 -2.70
N PHE A 87 -20.00 1.08 -3.96
CA PHE A 87 -20.28 2.08 -5.00
C PHE A 87 -21.76 2.46 -5.07
N ALA A 88 -22.68 1.49 -4.98
CA ALA A 88 -24.12 1.72 -5.06
C ALA A 88 -24.64 2.57 -3.89
N LYS A 89 -24.05 2.44 -2.70
CA LYS A 89 -24.41 3.21 -1.49
C LYS A 89 -23.66 4.52 -1.35
N GLY A 90 -22.88 4.95 -2.35
CA GLY A 90 -22.09 6.19 -2.29
C GLY A 90 -20.95 6.16 -1.27
N ARG A 91 -20.52 4.98 -0.84
CA ARG A 91 -19.48 4.77 0.19
C ARG A 91 -18.06 4.81 -0.35
N PHE A 92 -17.87 5.07 -1.64
CA PHE A 92 -16.58 5.41 -2.25
C PHE A 92 -16.51 6.92 -2.47
N ALA A 93 -15.99 7.62 -1.48
CA ALA A 93 -15.93 9.08 -1.46
C ALA A 93 -14.69 9.64 -2.19
N GLY A 94 -14.73 10.94 -2.48
CA GLY A 94 -13.60 11.72 -2.98
C GLY A 94 -12.72 12.25 -1.85
N ASP A 95 -12.71 13.56 -1.68
CA ASP A 95 -11.98 14.22 -0.59
C ASP A 95 -12.61 13.86 0.75
N ILE A 96 -11.85 13.19 1.61
CA ILE A 96 -12.29 12.79 2.95
C ILE A 96 -12.66 13.99 3.83
N ASN A 97 -12.12 15.18 3.59
CA ASN A 97 -12.47 16.38 4.34
C ASN A 97 -13.89 16.87 4.04
N ALA A 98 -14.42 16.56 2.86
CA ALA A 98 -15.78 16.91 2.45
C ALA A 98 -16.84 15.89 2.89
N VAL A 99 -16.42 14.73 3.44
CA VAL A 99 -17.35 13.68 3.88
C VAL A 99 -17.98 14.06 5.22
N ASN A 100 -19.32 13.92 5.33
CA ASN A 100 -19.96 13.98 6.64
C ASN A 100 -19.63 12.71 7.44
N LEU A 101 -19.24 12.85 8.71
CA LEU A 101 -18.87 11.72 9.58
C LEU A 101 -20.02 10.73 9.78
N ASP A 102 -21.27 11.20 9.68
CA ASP A 102 -22.46 10.35 9.76
C ASP A 102 -22.60 9.41 8.55
N ASP A 103 -22.02 9.75 7.40
CA ASP A 103 -22.06 8.92 6.20
C ASP A 103 -21.07 7.75 6.26
N ILE A 104 -20.11 7.79 7.21
CA ILE A 104 -19.16 6.70 7.43
C ILE A 104 -19.81 5.67 8.37
N PRO A 105 -20.11 4.45 7.90
CA PRO A 105 -20.75 3.43 8.75
C PRO A 105 -19.81 2.97 9.87
N PRO A 106 -20.29 2.25 10.91
CA PRO A 106 -19.45 1.53 11.86
C PRO A 106 -18.54 0.53 11.15
N PHE A 107 -17.34 0.33 11.70
CA PHE A 107 -16.31 -0.58 11.18
C PHE A 107 -15.38 -1.05 12.31
N ASP A 108 -14.69 -2.17 12.10
CA ASP A 108 -13.76 -2.76 13.08
C ASP A 108 -12.33 -2.23 12.91
N ILE A 109 -11.86 -2.08 11.65
CA ILE A 109 -10.48 -1.73 11.34
C ILE A 109 -10.45 -0.47 10.46
N LEU A 110 -9.66 0.53 10.86
CA LEU A 110 -9.34 1.67 10.00
C LEU A 110 -8.00 1.43 9.32
N CYS A 111 -7.99 1.43 7.99
CA CYS A 111 -6.77 1.40 7.17
C CYS A 111 -6.53 2.78 6.55
N ALA A 112 -5.27 3.28 6.58
CA ALA A 112 -4.92 4.52 5.91
C ALA A 112 -3.44 4.61 5.55
N GLY A 113 -3.15 4.81 4.27
CA GLY A 113 -1.85 5.25 3.76
C GLY A 113 -1.85 6.77 3.56
N PHE A 114 -1.75 7.54 4.64
CA PHE A 114 -1.91 8.99 4.58
C PHE A 114 -0.62 9.71 4.15
N PRO A 115 -0.70 10.86 3.41
CA PRO A 115 0.47 11.60 3.01
C PRO A 115 1.19 12.24 4.21
N CYS A 116 2.54 12.21 4.18
CA CYS A 116 3.35 12.88 5.18
C CYS A 116 3.25 14.41 4.98
N GLN A 117 2.53 15.09 5.85
CA GLN A 117 2.41 16.54 5.88
C GLN A 117 3.00 17.06 7.20
N PRO A 118 3.77 18.15 7.18
CA PRO A 118 4.28 18.75 8.41
C PRO A 118 3.13 19.25 9.29
N PHE A 119 3.20 18.97 10.59
CA PHE A 119 2.29 19.58 11.54
C PHE A 119 2.73 21.03 11.80
N SER A 120 1.79 21.98 11.75
CA SER A 120 2.12 23.36 12.11
C SER A 120 2.28 23.48 13.61
N ASN A 121 3.35 24.19 14.06
CA ASN A 121 3.62 24.45 15.48
C ASN A 121 2.44 25.15 16.21
N ALA A 122 1.53 25.80 15.49
CA ALA A 122 0.36 26.46 16.07
C ALA A 122 -0.73 25.48 16.51
N GLY A 123 -0.88 24.32 15.80
CA GLY A 123 -1.87 23.30 16.16
C GLY A 123 -1.51 22.48 17.38
N LEU A 124 -0.20 22.35 17.70
CA LEU A 124 0.29 21.51 18.80
C LEU A 124 0.03 22.10 20.18
N LYS A 125 -0.16 23.42 20.30
CA LYS A 125 -0.35 24.10 21.60
C LYS A 125 -1.80 24.19 22.08
N LYS A 126 -2.78 23.84 21.24
CA LYS A 126 -4.19 24.06 21.52
C LYS A 126 -5.05 22.78 21.59
N GLY A 127 -4.42 21.61 21.57
CA GLY A 127 -5.12 20.33 21.65
C GLY A 127 -5.84 19.93 20.35
N PHE A 128 -6.64 18.90 20.44
CA PHE A 128 -7.34 18.23 19.34
C PHE A 128 -8.23 19.16 18.48
N GLU A 129 -8.76 20.24 19.05
CA GLU A 129 -9.75 21.10 18.34
C GLU A 129 -9.13 22.11 17.37
N ASP A 130 -7.86 22.48 17.51
CA ASP A 130 -7.23 23.53 16.71
C ASP A 130 -6.24 23.00 15.64
N THR A 131 -6.16 21.68 15.46
CA THR A 131 -5.27 21.01 14.50
C THR A 131 -5.93 20.84 13.12
N ARG A 132 -6.87 21.72 12.78
CA ARG A 132 -7.53 21.75 11.47
C ARG A 132 -6.51 21.96 10.36
N GLY A 133 -6.28 20.92 9.52
CA GLY A 133 -5.53 21.08 8.29
C GLY A 133 -4.61 19.95 7.87
N THR A 134 -4.32 18.95 8.70
CA THR A 134 -3.58 17.77 8.23
C THR A 134 -4.48 16.55 8.15
N LEU A 135 -4.22 15.71 7.15
CA LEU A 135 -5.06 14.53 6.88
C LEU A 135 -5.02 13.50 8.03
N PHE A 136 -3.96 13.48 8.83
CA PHE A 136 -3.92 12.65 10.05
C PHE A 136 -4.99 13.09 11.06
N PHE A 137 -5.20 14.38 11.27
CA PHE A 137 -6.24 14.83 12.22
C PHE A 137 -7.64 14.55 11.71
N ARG A 138 -7.84 14.46 10.39
CA ARG A 138 -9.09 13.95 9.84
C ARG A 138 -9.33 12.48 10.19
N ILE A 139 -8.28 11.64 10.15
CA ILE A 139 -8.35 10.27 10.67
C ILE A 139 -8.75 10.28 12.15
N ALA A 140 -8.09 11.09 12.96
CA ALA A 140 -8.37 11.19 14.40
C ALA A 140 -9.81 11.65 14.69
N GLN A 141 -10.36 12.60 13.91
CA GLN A 141 -11.76 13.02 14.00
C GLN A 141 -12.73 11.87 13.69
N ILE A 142 -12.45 11.06 12.66
CA ILE A 142 -13.28 9.89 12.34
C ILE A 142 -13.25 8.89 13.50
N ILE A 143 -12.07 8.61 14.06
CA ILE A 143 -11.94 7.71 15.20
C ILE A 143 -12.75 8.24 16.39
N LYS A 144 -12.57 9.54 16.72
CA LYS A 144 -13.29 10.18 17.82
C LYS A 144 -14.79 10.11 17.64
N ASP A 145 -15.32 10.44 16.46
CA ASP A 145 -16.74 10.36 16.14
C ASP A 145 -17.31 8.95 16.40
N LYS A 146 -16.57 7.91 15.98
CA LYS A 146 -17.02 6.52 16.20
C LYS A 146 -16.95 6.12 17.67
N CYS A 147 -15.94 6.60 18.42
CA CYS A 147 -15.86 6.40 19.86
C CYS A 147 -17.02 7.08 20.59
N ASP A 148 -17.31 8.34 20.27
CA ASP A 148 -18.40 9.13 20.90
C ASP A 148 -19.77 8.52 20.62
N LYS A 149 -19.95 7.86 19.47
CA LYS A 149 -21.18 7.15 19.08
C LYS A 149 -21.30 5.72 19.63
N GLY A 150 -20.30 5.23 20.38
CA GLY A 150 -20.32 3.89 20.95
C GLY A 150 -19.89 2.76 20.00
N TYR A 151 -19.25 3.11 18.86
CA TYR A 151 -18.73 2.15 17.88
C TYR A 151 -17.21 2.29 17.68
N PRO A 152 -16.39 2.27 18.75
CA PRO A 152 -14.97 2.48 18.61
C PRO A 152 -14.32 1.44 17.69
N PRO A 153 -13.52 1.85 16.69
CA PRO A 153 -12.74 0.90 15.91
C PRO A 153 -11.88 0.02 16.81
N LYS A 154 -11.79 -1.26 16.52
CA LYS A 154 -10.95 -2.21 17.29
C LYS A 154 -9.47 -1.99 17.04
N VAL A 155 -9.13 -1.71 15.76
CA VAL A 155 -7.75 -1.53 15.32
C VAL A 155 -7.63 -0.35 14.37
N ILE A 156 -6.55 0.42 14.52
CA ILE A 156 -6.12 1.46 13.57
C ILE A 156 -4.83 0.98 12.92
N PHE A 157 -4.82 0.85 11.60
CA PHE A 157 -3.71 0.36 10.80
C PHE A 157 -3.26 1.42 9.80
N LEU A 158 -2.15 2.10 10.11
CA LEU A 158 -1.64 3.22 9.33
C LEU A 158 -0.31 2.87 8.64
N GLU A 159 -0.08 3.44 7.46
CA GLU A 159 1.19 3.38 6.74
C GLU A 159 1.68 4.78 6.39
N ASN A 160 3.02 4.93 6.40
CA ASN A 160 3.67 6.14 5.90
C ASN A 160 5.10 5.86 5.42
N VAL A 161 5.75 6.87 4.84
CA VAL A 161 7.17 6.77 4.48
C VAL A 161 8.03 6.63 5.73
N LYS A 162 9.17 5.90 5.62
CA LYS A 162 10.15 5.74 6.72
C LYS A 162 10.55 7.07 7.36
N GLY A 163 10.64 8.14 6.55
CA GLY A 163 11.00 9.48 7.00
C GLY A 163 10.12 10.04 8.12
N LEU A 164 8.88 9.57 8.26
CA LEU A 164 7.99 9.97 9.34
C LEU A 164 8.59 9.70 10.72
N ALA A 165 9.34 8.61 10.88
CA ALA A 165 9.99 8.25 12.15
C ALA A 165 11.01 9.29 12.65
N HIS A 166 11.57 10.08 11.73
CA HIS A 166 12.59 11.09 12.04
C HIS A 166 12.16 12.51 11.67
N HIS A 167 10.94 12.67 11.13
CA HIS A 167 10.41 13.97 10.73
C HIS A 167 10.30 14.88 11.96
N ASP A 168 10.81 16.11 11.83
CA ASP A 168 10.88 17.08 12.94
C ASP A 168 11.51 16.46 14.21
N LYS A 169 12.65 15.78 14.05
CA LYS A 169 13.38 15.10 15.14
C LYS A 169 12.54 14.04 15.90
N GLY A 170 11.58 13.40 15.22
CA GLY A 170 10.68 12.42 15.82
C GLY A 170 9.36 12.99 16.32
N HIS A 171 9.26 14.30 16.51
CA HIS A 171 8.09 14.96 17.08
C HIS A 171 6.79 14.66 16.34
N THR A 172 6.81 14.53 15.01
CA THR A 172 5.62 14.17 14.22
C THR A 172 5.06 12.81 14.62
N LEU A 173 5.91 11.81 14.80
CA LEU A 173 5.48 10.48 15.24
C LEU A 173 4.98 10.50 16.69
N ASP A 174 5.65 11.25 17.56
CA ASP A 174 5.22 11.40 18.96
C ASP A 174 3.82 11.99 19.06
N VAL A 175 3.49 13.00 18.23
CA VAL A 175 2.15 13.59 18.17
C VAL A 175 1.12 12.55 17.70
N ILE A 176 1.42 11.78 16.66
CA ILE A 176 0.53 10.70 16.18
C ILE A 176 0.26 9.69 17.31
N CYS A 177 1.31 9.25 18.00
CA CYS A 177 1.20 8.31 19.11
C CYS A 177 0.37 8.88 20.26
N SER A 178 0.62 10.15 20.65
CA SER A 178 -0.11 10.81 21.75
C SER A 178 -1.60 10.97 21.42
N VAL A 179 -1.94 11.41 20.21
CA VAL A 179 -3.35 11.54 19.78
C VAL A 179 -4.08 10.20 19.79
N LEU A 180 -3.45 9.14 19.31
CA LEU A 180 -4.04 7.80 19.36
C LEU A 180 -4.16 7.26 20.78
N ASP A 181 -3.19 7.56 21.65
CA ASP A 181 -3.24 7.22 23.06
C ASP A 181 -4.37 7.93 23.80
N GLU A 182 -4.58 9.23 23.56
CA GLU A 182 -5.68 10.03 24.09
C GLU A 182 -7.06 9.53 23.62
N LEU A 183 -7.12 8.99 22.37
CA LEU A 183 -8.33 8.36 21.84
C LEU A 183 -8.59 6.95 22.41
N GLY A 184 -7.75 6.47 23.34
CA GLY A 184 -7.93 5.20 24.02
C GLY A 184 -7.27 4.00 23.29
N TYR A 185 -6.21 4.25 22.49
CA TYR A 185 -5.48 3.20 21.79
C TYR A 185 -4.06 3.00 22.34
N ARG A 186 -3.63 1.76 22.42
CA ARG A 186 -2.23 1.39 22.63
C ARG A 186 -1.54 1.31 21.29
N VAL A 187 -0.45 2.04 21.09
CA VAL A 187 0.23 2.21 19.81
C VAL A 187 1.49 1.34 19.74
N ALA A 188 1.62 0.58 18.67
CA ALA A 188 2.87 -0.06 18.27
C ALA A 188 3.24 0.42 16.87
N TYR A 189 4.53 0.61 16.58
CA TYR A 189 5.00 0.95 15.24
C TYR A 189 6.33 0.27 14.92
N ARG A 190 6.54 0.03 13.63
CA ARG A 190 7.79 -0.55 13.12
C ARG A 190 8.07 -0.10 11.69
N VAL A 191 9.35 0.12 11.37
CA VAL A 191 9.81 0.28 9.97
C VAL A 191 10.09 -1.09 9.41
N LEU A 192 9.44 -1.42 8.28
CA LEU A 192 9.56 -2.70 7.60
C LEU A 192 10.02 -2.48 6.15
N ASN A 193 10.62 -3.51 5.55
CA ASN A 193 11.14 -3.45 4.19
C ASN A 193 10.45 -4.49 3.28
N ALA A 194 9.87 -4.05 2.18
CA ALA A 194 9.10 -4.87 1.26
C ALA A 194 9.89 -6.07 0.70
N LYS A 195 11.22 -5.96 0.54
CA LYS A 195 12.08 -7.06 0.07
C LYS A 195 12.03 -8.31 0.96
N ASN A 196 11.60 -8.17 2.20
CA ASN A 196 11.45 -9.29 3.13
C ASN A 196 10.07 -9.96 3.02
N PHE A 197 9.17 -9.43 2.18
CA PHE A 197 7.78 -9.86 2.04
C PHE A 197 7.46 -10.37 0.62
N GLY A 198 8.45 -10.88 -0.10
CA GLY A 198 8.24 -11.57 -1.36
C GLY A 198 8.15 -10.67 -2.61
N VAL A 199 8.56 -9.40 -2.52
CA VAL A 199 8.74 -8.53 -3.68
C VAL A 199 10.19 -8.06 -3.79
N PRO A 200 10.79 -8.04 -5.00
CA PRO A 200 12.19 -7.68 -5.17
C PRO A 200 12.40 -6.16 -5.17
N GLN A 201 11.98 -5.49 -4.07
CA GLN A 201 12.07 -4.04 -3.94
C GLN A 201 12.56 -3.64 -2.55
N ASN A 202 13.63 -2.86 -2.49
CA ASN A 202 14.09 -2.21 -1.27
C ASN A 202 13.21 -0.99 -0.98
N ARG A 203 12.05 -1.22 -0.33
CA ARG A 203 11.05 -0.19 0.00
C ARG A 203 10.75 -0.23 1.49
N GLU A 204 11.29 0.74 2.21
CA GLU A 204 11.07 0.88 3.65
C GLU A 204 9.86 1.79 3.93
N ARG A 205 8.97 1.31 4.81
CA ARG A 205 7.78 2.02 5.27
C ARG A 205 7.60 1.86 6.76
N ILE A 206 7.12 2.90 7.42
CA ILE A 206 6.66 2.79 8.80
C ILE A 206 5.21 2.36 8.80
N PHE A 207 4.92 1.36 9.62
CA PHE A 207 3.57 0.90 9.94
C PHE A 207 3.28 1.21 11.40
N ILE A 208 2.06 1.69 11.65
CA ILE A 208 1.54 1.98 12.98
C ILE A 208 0.28 1.15 13.15
N VAL A 209 0.27 0.26 14.13
CA VAL A 209 -0.90 -0.56 14.49
C VAL A 209 -1.29 -0.21 15.91
N SER A 210 -2.54 0.20 16.09
CA SER A 210 -3.03 0.66 17.39
C SER A 210 -4.28 -0.12 17.79
N TRP A 211 -4.31 -0.62 19.00
CA TRP A 211 -5.36 -1.45 19.57
C TRP A 211 -6.11 -0.72 20.66
N ARG A 212 -7.40 -0.96 20.79
CA ARG A 212 -8.17 -0.44 21.93
C ARG A 212 -7.53 -0.90 23.24
N LYS A 213 -7.38 0.03 24.20
CA LYS A 213 -6.76 -0.24 25.52
C LYS A 213 -7.56 -1.24 26.35
N GLU A 214 -8.88 -1.28 26.14
CA GLU A 214 -9.80 -2.21 26.81
C GLU A 214 -9.60 -3.67 26.35
N ASN A 215 -9.01 -3.87 25.17
CA ASN A 215 -8.66 -5.19 24.70
C ASN A 215 -7.45 -5.71 25.50
N PRO A 216 -7.58 -6.82 26.25
CA PRO A 216 -6.50 -7.39 27.05
C PRO A 216 -5.32 -7.89 26.21
N ALA A 217 -5.49 -7.99 24.87
CA ALA A 217 -4.41 -8.39 23.99
C ALA A 217 -3.18 -7.53 24.20
N SER A 218 -2.13 -8.21 24.47
CA SER A 218 -0.76 -7.77 24.56
C SER A 218 -0.32 -6.89 23.39
N THR A 219 0.84 -6.29 23.51
CA THR A 219 1.56 -5.53 22.48
C THR A 219 1.50 -6.25 21.12
N PHE A 220 1.14 -5.53 20.05
CA PHE A 220 1.17 -6.08 18.71
C PHE A 220 2.61 -6.39 18.28
N HIS A 221 2.85 -7.62 17.84
CA HIS A 221 4.13 -8.06 17.31
C HIS A 221 4.11 -8.04 15.79
N PHE A 222 4.91 -7.13 15.22
CA PHE A 222 5.02 -7.01 13.77
C PHE A 222 5.76 -8.20 13.17
N PRO A 223 5.21 -8.87 12.13
CA PRO A 223 6.03 -9.72 11.27
C PRO A 223 7.09 -8.86 10.57
N ILE A 224 8.30 -9.36 10.45
CA ILE A 224 9.42 -8.63 9.83
C ILE A 224 9.80 -9.18 8.46
N GLY A 225 9.15 -10.24 8.02
CA GLY A 225 9.30 -10.88 6.73
C GLY A 225 8.39 -12.08 6.59
N ILE A 226 8.52 -12.78 5.47
CA ILE A 226 7.90 -14.08 5.20
C ILE A 226 8.94 -15.11 4.76
N SER A 227 8.72 -16.36 5.15
CA SER A 227 9.53 -17.51 4.74
C SER A 227 9.12 -18.01 3.34
N ALA A 228 9.87 -18.98 2.80
CA ALA A 228 9.58 -19.57 1.50
C ALA A 228 8.20 -20.25 1.42
N ASP A 229 7.69 -20.78 2.53
CA ASP A 229 6.34 -21.33 2.69
C ASP A 229 5.29 -20.27 3.08
N LYS A 230 5.65 -18.98 2.92
CA LYS A 230 4.79 -17.80 3.17
C LYS A 230 4.32 -17.62 4.60
N LYS A 231 5.01 -18.20 5.58
CA LYS A 231 4.74 -17.95 7.00
C LYS A 231 5.40 -16.65 7.48
N PRO A 232 4.77 -15.91 8.40
CA PRO A 232 5.35 -14.72 8.98
C PRO A 232 6.58 -15.04 9.81
N ILE A 233 7.60 -14.18 9.73
CA ILE A 233 8.85 -14.24 10.49
C ILE A 233 8.84 -13.09 11.50
N PHE A 234 9.22 -13.37 12.75
CA PHE A 234 9.16 -12.40 13.84
C PHE A 234 10.52 -12.03 14.46
N ASN A 235 11.57 -12.79 14.18
CA ASN A 235 12.91 -12.53 14.71
C ASN A 235 13.97 -12.42 13.61
N ASP A 236 15.09 -11.75 13.94
CA ASP A 236 16.12 -11.43 12.98
C ASP A 236 16.96 -12.64 12.52
N GLU A 237 17.06 -13.70 13.33
CA GLU A 237 17.78 -14.92 12.95
C GLU A 237 17.00 -15.68 11.88
N GLU A 238 15.72 -15.93 12.10
CA GLU A 238 14.83 -16.50 11.10
C GLU A 238 14.79 -15.65 9.82
N LEU A 239 14.82 -14.31 9.95
CA LEU A 239 14.85 -13.43 8.79
C LEU A 239 16.10 -13.63 7.93
N LYS A 240 17.26 -13.86 8.52
CA LYS A 240 18.49 -14.14 7.77
C LYS A 240 18.45 -15.47 7.02
N ASP A 241 17.91 -16.50 7.66
CA ASP A 241 18.01 -17.87 7.20
C ASP A 241 16.82 -18.30 6.34
N LEU A 242 15.60 -17.91 6.74
CA LEU A 242 14.34 -18.42 6.18
C LEU A 242 13.64 -17.45 5.25
N VAL A 243 14.05 -16.16 5.18
CA VAL A 243 13.35 -15.17 4.37
C VAL A 243 13.26 -15.59 2.90
N LEU A 244 12.07 -15.43 2.32
CA LEU A 244 11.83 -15.72 0.91
C LEU A 244 12.79 -14.93 0.02
N LYS A 245 13.66 -15.62 -0.69
CA LYS A 245 14.58 -15.01 -1.64
C LYS A 245 13.83 -14.63 -2.91
N THR A 246 13.98 -13.37 -3.32
CA THR A 246 13.40 -12.82 -4.54
C THR A 246 14.47 -12.40 -5.51
N ARG A 247 14.11 -12.28 -6.79
CA ARG A 247 14.95 -11.73 -7.85
C ARG A 247 14.16 -10.76 -8.70
N VAL A 248 14.81 -9.80 -9.26
CA VAL A 248 14.20 -8.84 -10.20
C VAL A 248 13.62 -9.58 -11.40
N GLY A 249 14.25 -10.66 -11.85
CA GLY A 249 13.75 -11.54 -12.91
C GLY A 249 12.33 -12.07 -12.67
N ASP A 250 11.91 -12.25 -11.41
CA ASP A 250 10.58 -12.78 -11.07
C ASP A 250 9.43 -11.86 -11.49
N ILE A 251 9.73 -10.56 -11.67
CA ILE A 251 8.73 -9.55 -12.08
C ILE A 251 8.84 -9.15 -13.55
N LEU A 252 9.96 -9.44 -14.23
CA LEU A 252 10.20 -8.97 -15.58
C LEU A 252 9.35 -9.70 -16.62
N LEU A 253 8.97 -8.97 -17.66
CA LEU A 253 8.35 -9.51 -18.88
C LEU A 253 9.44 -9.99 -19.84
N HIS A 254 9.17 -11.09 -20.55
CA HIS A 254 10.10 -11.63 -21.55
C HIS A 254 10.31 -10.67 -22.73
N ASN A 255 9.24 -10.03 -23.18
CA ASN A 255 9.25 -9.10 -24.30
C ASN A 255 8.64 -7.75 -23.85
N VAL A 256 9.41 -6.69 -24.03
CA VAL A 256 8.99 -5.33 -23.71
C VAL A 256 9.20 -4.43 -24.91
N GLU A 257 8.20 -3.63 -25.24
CA GLU A 257 8.23 -2.71 -26.38
C GLU A 257 9.41 -1.74 -26.33
N GLY A 258 9.95 -1.39 -27.48
CA GLY A 258 11.09 -0.47 -27.61
C GLY A 258 10.85 0.93 -27.05
N LYS A 259 9.59 1.35 -26.87
CA LYS A 259 9.23 2.65 -26.26
C LYS A 259 9.74 2.82 -24.83
N TYR A 260 9.98 1.71 -24.10
CA TYR A 260 10.52 1.73 -22.73
C TYR A 260 12.04 1.85 -22.69
N THR A 261 12.75 1.55 -23.82
CA THR A 261 14.19 1.75 -23.93
C THR A 261 14.51 3.24 -23.92
N LEU A 262 15.50 3.62 -23.11
CA LEU A 262 15.89 5.03 -23.00
C LEU A 262 16.40 5.57 -24.35
N SER A 263 15.98 6.76 -24.71
CA SER A 263 16.58 7.48 -25.84
C SER A 263 18.06 7.77 -25.56
N GLU A 264 18.87 7.90 -26.60
CA GLU A 264 20.30 8.24 -26.46
C GLU A 264 20.47 9.51 -25.61
N ARG A 265 19.69 10.55 -25.94
CA ARG A 265 19.74 11.84 -25.21
C ARG A 265 19.49 11.68 -23.71
N LEU A 266 18.47 10.89 -23.34
CA LEU A 266 18.14 10.66 -21.94
C LEU A 266 19.22 9.85 -21.22
N TYR A 267 19.71 8.80 -21.86
CA TYR A 267 20.75 7.94 -21.29
C TYR A 267 22.06 8.72 -21.07
N GLN A 268 22.50 9.50 -22.05
CA GLN A 268 23.65 10.38 -21.90
C GLN A 268 23.46 11.44 -20.80
N GLY A 269 22.23 11.91 -20.63
CA GLY A 269 21.86 12.80 -19.51
C GLY A 269 22.02 12.12 -18.15
N HIS A 270 21.64 10.85 -18.03
CA HIS A 270 21.85 10.06 -16.81
C HIS A 270 23.33 9.82 -16.51
N LEU A 271 24.13 9.47 -17.52
CA LEU A 271 25.58 9.27 -17.38
C LEU A 271 26.26 10.55 -16.88
N ARG A 272 26.00 11.69 -17.52
CA ARG A 272 26.56 12.99 -17.09
C ARG A 272 26.15 13.34 -15.66
N ARG A 273 24.90 13.13 -15.27
CA ARG A 273 24.40 13.39 -13.92
C ARG A 273 25.10 12.51 -12.88
N LYS A 274 25.26 11.23 -13.18
CA LYS A 274 25.96 10.27 -12.31
C LYS A 274 27.41 10.70 -12.08
N GLU A 275 28.12 11.11 -13.14
CA GLU A 275 29.49 11.59 -13.04
C GLU A 275 29.59 12.89 -12.22
N MET A 276 28.73 13.86 -12.46
CA MET A 276 28.66 15.11 -11.66
C MET A 276 28.41 14.85 -10.18
N HIS A 277 27.54 13.91 -9.84
CA HIS A 277 27.28 13.56 -8.44
C HIS A 277 28.46 12.84 -7.81
N LYS A 278 29.14 11.97 -8.56
CA LYS A 278 30.37 11.32 -8.10
C LYS A 278 31.47 12.32 -7.77
N GLN A 279 31.68 13.33 -8.64
CA GLN A 279 32.64 14.41 -8.41
C GLN A 279 32.32 15.28 -7.18
N LYS A 280 31.03 15.41 -6.84
CA LYS A 280 30.56 16.15 -5.65
C LYS A 280 30.53 15.29 -4.36
N GLY A 281 30.99 14.04 -4.41
CA GLY A 281 30.93 13.11 -3.29
C GLY A 281 29.50 12.63 -2.94
N ASN A 282 28.52 12.88 -3.82
CA ASN A 282 27.14 12.45 -3.64
C ASN A 282 26.92 11.11 -4.33
N GLY A 283 26.31 10.15 -3.65
CA GLY A 283 25.98 8.83 -4.20
C GLY A 283 24.76 8.82 -5.13
N PHE A 284 24.30 9.96 -5.64
CA PHE A 284 23.13 10.07 -6.49
C PHE A 284 23.45 9.77 -7.96
N GLY A 285 22.48 9.19 -8.65
CA GLY A 285 22.57 8.85 -10.06
C GLY A 285 21.39 7.99 -10.47
N PHE A 286 21.56 7.19 -11.50
CA PHE A 286 20.61 6.14 -11.86
C PHE A 286 21.11 4.78 -11.37
N SER A 287 20.17 3.86 -11.13
CA SER A 287 20.45 2.49 -10.71
C SER A 287 20.10 1.51 -11.83
N LEU A 288 21.02 0.57 -12.12
CA LEU A 288 20.84 -0.51 -13.10
C LEU A 288 20.60 -1.82 -12.37
N PHE A 289 19.68 -2.59 -12.89
CA PHE A 289 19.32 -3.92 -12.39
C PHE A 289 19.17 -4.89 -13.56
N ASN A 290 19.41 -6.17 -13.29
CA ASN A 290 19.18 -7.27 -14.22
C ASN A 290 18.33 -8.37 -13.55
N ALA A 291 18.05 -9.45 -14.25
CA ALA A 291 17.23 -10.54 -13.75
C ALA A 291 17.77 -11.18 -12.46
N ASP A 292 19.10 -11.23 -12.30
CA ASP A 292 19.74 -11.84 -11.13
C ASP A 292 19.84 -10.93 -9.92
N SER A 293 19.54 -9.63 -10.09
CA SER A 293 19.53 -8.67 -8.98
C SER A 293 18.54 -9.12 -7.91
N PRO A 294 18.92 -9.16 -6.62
CA PRO A 294 18.03 -9.65 -5.56
C PRO A 294 16.85 -8.71 -5.30
N TYR A 295 17.01 -7.42 -5.54
CA TYR A 295 15.98 -6.39 -5.42
C TYR A 295 16.39 -5.11 -6.14
N THR A 296 15.40 -4.26 -6.41
CA THR A 296 15.55 -2.90 -6.98
C THR A 296 15.58 -1.84 -5.88
N SER A 297 15.86 -0.59 -6.26
CA SER A 297 15.52 0.59 -5.47
C SER A 297 14.00 0.76 -5.34
N THR A 298 13.56 1.68 -4.47
CA THR A 298 12.14 2.04 -4.34
C THR A 298 11.63 2.74 -5.60
N ILE A 299 10.55 2.26 -6.20
CA ILE A 299 9.81 3.02 -7.21
C ILE A 299 9.11 4.21 -6.54
N SER A 300 9.31 5.42 -7.07
CA SER A 300 8.66 6.63 -6.57
C SER A 300 7.52 7.09 -7.47
N ALA A 301 6.65 7.97 -6.94
CA ALA A 301 5.59 8.60 -7.75
C ALA A 301 6.15 9.44 -8.92
N ARG A 302 7.44 9.75 -8.93
CA ARG A 302 8.12 10.52 -9.98
C ARG A 302 8.77 9.65 -11.04
N TYR A 303 8.71 8.33 -10.92
CA TYR A 303 9.32 7.36 -11.84
C TYR A 303 8.94 7.61 -13.31
N TYR A 304 7.74 8.10 -13.56
CA TYR A 304 7.29 8.44 -14.91
C TYR A 304 8.18 9.44 -15.64
N LYS A 305 8.92 10.30 -14.91
CA LYS A 305 9.75 11.36 -15.51
C LYS A 305 10.90 10.80 -16.31
N ASP A 306 11.81 10.10 -15.67
CA ASP A 306 13.04 9.61 -16.29
C ASP A 306 13.45 8.19 -15.90
N GLY A 307 12.75 7.58 -14.95
CA GLY A 307 12.95 6.20 -14.52
C GLY A 307 14.30 5.94 -13.82
N SER A 308 14.98 6.98 -13.36
CA SER A 308 16.36 6.89 -12.84
C SER A 308 16.50 6.00 -11.61
N GLU A 309 15.43 5.80 -10.85
CA GLU A 309 15.46 4.92 -9.67
C GLU A 309 15.67 3.44 -10.03
N ILE A 310 15.08 3.01 -11.17
CA ILE A 310 15.09 1.60 -11.59
C ILE A 310 15.20 1.52 -13.10
N LEU A 311 16.37 1.21 -13.60
CA LEU A 311 16.58 0.90 -15.01
C LEU A 311 16.97 -0.57 -15.15
N ILE A 312 16.41 -1.24 -16.16
CA ILE A 312 16.66 -2.65 -16.44
C ILE A 312 17.66 -2.75 -17.59
N GLU A 313 18.71 -3.51 -17.37
CA GLU A 313 19.72 -3.82 -18.39
C GLU A 313 19.12 -4.59 -19.55
N GLN A 314 19.62 -4.32 -20.75
CA GLN A 314 19.28 -5.04 -21.98
C GLN A 314 20.54 -5.45 -22.73
N THR A 315 20.64 -6.70 -23.17
CA THR A 315 21.78 -7.18 -23.94
C THR A 315 21.88 -6.43 -25.28
N GLY A 316 22.99 -5.77 -25.52
CA GLY A 316 23.27 -5.05 -26.77
C GLY A 316 22.42 -3.79 -27.01
N LYS A 317 21.68 -3.33 -26.00
CA LYS A 317 20.82 -2.12 -26.08
C LYS A 317 21.03 -1.23 -24.86
N ARG A 318 20.57 0.03 -24.97
CA ARG A 318 20.47 0.93 -23.81
C ARG A 318 19.50 0.36 -22.78
N PRO A 319 19.66 0.68 -21.50
CA PRO A 319 18.74 0.24 -20.47
C PRO A 319 17.32 0.79 -20.72
N ARG A 320 16.34 0.12 -20.13
CA ARG A 320 14.94 0.47 -20.25
C ARG A 320 14.28 0.79 -18.90
N LYS A 321 13.22 1.52 -18.93
CA LYS A 321 12.30 1.64 -17.80
C LYS A 321 11.54 0.32 -17.59
N LEU A 322 10.98 0.13 -16.40
CA LEU A 322 10.00 -0.91 -16.15
C LEU A 322 8.77 -0.70 -17.06
N HIS A 323 8.18 -1.79 -17.53
CA HIS A 323 6.82 -1.77 -18.04
C HIS A 323 5.82 -1.55 -16.89
N PRO A 324 4.64 -0.89 -17.08
CA PRO A 324 3.65 -0.71 -15.99
C PRO A 324 3.26 -2.02 -15.29
N ILE A 325 3.14 -3.13 -16.01
CA ILE A 325 2.91 -4.46 -15.43
C ILE A 325 4.04 -4.88 -14.49
N GLU A 326 5.29 -4.62 -14.86
CA GLU A 326 6.45 -4.92 -14.01
C GLU A 326 6.45 -4.04 -12.75
N ALA A 327 6.06 -2.77 -12.88
CA ALA A 327 5.90 -1.86 -11.75
C ALA A 327 4.78 -2.32 -10.79
N ALA A 328 3.68 -2.85 -11.33
CA ALA A 328 2.60 -3.45 -10.54
C ALA A 328 3.06 -4.71 -9.79
N ARG A 329 3.76 -5.63 -10.49
CA ARG A 329 4.35 -6.84 -9.90
C ARG A 329 5.36 -6.50 -8.81
N LEU A 330 6.14 -5.42 -8.99
CA LEU A 330 7.11 -4.92 -8.02
C LEU A 330 6.45 -4.45 -6.72
N GLN A 331 5.18 -4.04 -6.78
CA GLN A 331 4.35 -3.73 -5.61
C GLN A 331 3.49 -4.93 -5.15
N GLY A 332 3.58 -6.06 -5.85
CA GLY A 332 2.85 -7.28 -5.51
C GLY A 332 1.35 -7.26 -5.85
N PHE A 333 0.93 -6.40 -6.79
CA PHE A 333 -0.45 -6.44 -7.29
C PHE A 333 -0.68 -7.68 -8.15
N PRO A 334 -1.85 -8.35 -8.05
CA PRO A 334 -2.16 -9.61 -8.74
C PRO A 334 -2.54 -9.37 -10.22
N ILE A 335 -1.60 -8.85 -11.00
CA ILE A 335 -1.77 -8.56 -12.42
C ILE A 335 -2.13 -9.81 -13.22
N GLY A 336 -3.08 -9.67 -14.14
CA GLY A 336 -3.49 -10.70 -15.09
C GLY A 336 -4.58 -11.63 -14.57
N LYS A 337 -4.82 -11.65 -13.26
CA LYS A 337 -5.96 -12.38 -12.66
C LYS A 337 -7.00 -11.44 -12.06
N HIS A 338 -6.55 -10.48 -11.25
CA HIS A 338 -7.45 -9.72 -10.36
C HIS A 338 -7.16 -8.23 -10.31
N PHE A 339 -6.21 -7.73 -11.13
CA PHE A 339 -5.89 -6.31 -11.18
C PHE A 339 -5.68 -5.82 -12.62
N HIS A 340 -6.39 -4.75 -12.97
CA HIS A 340 -6.37 -4.12 -14.28
C HIS A 340 -5.79 -2.71 -14.20
N ILE A 341 -4.87 -2.38 -15.12
CA ILE A 341 -4.33 -1.04 -15.31
C ILE A 341 -5.19 -0.36 -16.38
N VAL A 342 -6.00 0.61 -15.98
CA VAL A 342 -6.97 1.29 -16.88
C VAL A 342 -6.61 2.74 -17.18
N VAL A 343 -5.36 3.11 -16.90
CA VAL A 343 -4.84 4.48 -17.08
C VAL A 343 -3.57 4.46 -17.92
N SER A 344 -3.11 5.64 -18.37
CA SER A 344 -1.86 5.76 -19.11
C SER A 344 -0.65 5.31 -18.28
N ASP A 345 0.46 4.92 -18.97
CA ASP A 345 1.73 4.54 -18.33
C ASP A 345 2.19 5.57 -17.29
N THR A 346 2.06 6.87 -17.61
CA THR A 346 2.41 7.97 -16.69
C THR A 346 1.62 7.93 -15.39
N GLN A 347 0.31 7.70 -15.49
CA GLN A 347 -0.55 7.61 -14.30
C GLN A 347 -0.31 6.30 -13.56
N ALA A 348 -0.10 5.19 -14.26
CA ALA A 348 0.23 3.91 -13.66
C ALA A 348 1.51 3.99 -12.80
N TYR A 349 2.58 4.61 -13.30
CA TYR A 349 3.80 4.82 -12.50
C TYR A 349 3.57 5.70 -11.26
N LYS A 350 2.78 6.77 -11.39
CA LYS A 350 2.41 7.60 -10.22
C LYS A 350 1.65 6.78 -9.18
N GLN A 351 0.71 5.97 -9.63
CA GLN A 351 -0.11 5.10 -8.77
C GLN A 351 0.74 4.06 -8.05
N PHE A 352 1.57 3.30 -8.77
CA PHE A 352 2.43 2.29 -8.15
C PHE A 352 3.50 2.90 -7.25
N GLY A 353 4.03 4.07 -7.59
CA GLY A 353 4.98 4.79 -6.75
C GLY A 353 4.38 5.24 -5.41
N ASN A 354 3.10 5.65 -5.41
CA ASN A 354 2.35 6.05 -4.21
C ASN A 354 1.77 4.86 -3.45
N SER A 355 1.65 3.69 -4.08
CA SER A 355 1.00 2.54 -3.46
C SER A 355 1.86 1.88 -2.39
N VAL A 356 1.23 1.07 -1.56
CA VAL A 356 1.89 0.14 -0.63
C VAL A 356 2.35 -1.13 -1.36
N ALA A 357 3.32 -1.85 -0.79
CA ALA A 357 3.63 -3.22 -1.22
C ALA A 357 2.58 -4.17 -0.64
N VAL A 358 1.72 -4.72 -1.51
CA VAL A 358 0.55 -5.51 -1.11
C VAL A 358 0.90 -6.70 -0.22
N PRO A 359 1.92 -7.54 -0.52
CA PRO A 359 2.22 -8.70 0.33
C PRO A 359 2.66 -8.33 1.75
N MET A 360 3.34 -7.18 1.92
CA MET A 360 3.74 -6.70 3.24
C MET A 360 2.52 -6.27 4.07
N VAL A 361 1.61 -5.49 3.48
CA VAL A 361 0.36 -5.11 4.14
C VAL A 361 -0.52 -6.32 4.43
N GLN A 362 -0.59 -7.28 3.50
CA GLN A 362 -1.34 -8.53 3.66
C GLN A 362 -0.85 -9.36 4.84
N THR A 363 0.47 -9.49 5.02
CA THR A 363 1.06 -10.24 6.14
C THR A 363 0.78 -9.55 7.48
N ILE A 364 0.88 -8.21 7.54
CA ILE A 364 0.54 -7.45 8.76
C ILE A 364 -0.96 -7.57 9.06
N ALA A 365 -1.82 -7.46 8.04
CA ALA A 365 -3.27 -7.62 8.18
C ALA A 365 -3.64 -9.02 8.68
N SER A 366 -3.00 -10.08 8.17
CA SER A 366 -3.20 -11.45 8.69
C SER A 366 -2.93 -11.53 10.19
N GLN A 367 -1.80 -10.98 10.64
CA GLN A 367 -1.44 -10.96 12.05
C GLN A 367 -2.43 -10.14 12.91
N ILE A 368 -2.92 -9.00 12.39
CA ILE A 368 -3.97 -8.21 13.06
C ILE A 368 -5.23 -9.05 13.24
N ILE A 369 -5.69 -9.69 12.17
CA ILE A 369 -6.95 -10.45 12.16
C ILE A 369 -6.84 -11.67 13.04
N GLU A 370 -5.74 -12.43 12.97
CA GLU A 370 -5.50 -13.59 13.84
C GLU A 370 -5.56 -13.18 15.32
N GLN A 371 -4.90 -12.09 15.68
CA GLN A 371 -4.89 -11.60 17.05
C GLN A 371 -6.29 -11.09 17.50
N LEU A 372 -7.06 -10.46 16.61
CA LEU A 372 -8.46 -10.08 16.90
C LEU A 372 -9.34 -11.30 17.19
N LEU A 373 -9.21 -12.34 16.37
CA LEU A 373 -10.02 -13.57 16.50
C LEU A 373 -9.67 -14.38 17.76
N MET A 374 -8.38 -14.43 18.13
CA MET A 374 -7.94 -15.13 19.35
C MET A 374 -8.51 -14.45 20.61
N ASN A 375 -8.57 -13.12 20.65
CA ASN A 375 -9.02 -12.37 21.82
C ASN A 375 -10.53 -12.52 22.08
N THR A 376 -11.33 -12.69 21.03
CA THR A 376 -12.79 -12.89 21.16
C THR A 376 -13.17 -14.34 21.51
N ALA A 377 -12.27 -15.28 21.38
CA ALA A 377 -12.50 -16.68 21.80
C ALA A 377 -12.36 -16.88 23.33
N HIS A 378 -11.89 -15.85 24.05
CA HIS A 378 -11.68 -15.86 25.51
C HIS A 378 -12.72 -15.00 26.28
N GLU A 379 -13.64 -14.32 25.57
CA GLU A 379 -14.83 -13.68 26.12
C GLU A 379 -16.05 -14.59 26.01
#